data_14102271e42adced245c956fd9900833
#
_entry.id   14102271e42adced245c956fd9900833
#
_cell.length_a   1.000
_cell.length_b   1.000
_cell.length_c   1.000
_cell.angle_alpha   90.00
_cell.angle_beta   90.00
_cell.angle_gamma   90.00
#
_symmetry.space_group_name_H-M   'P 1'
#
loop_
_entity.id
_entity.type
_entity.pdbx_description
1 polymer ?
#
loop_
_entity_poly.entity_id
_entity_poly.type
_entity_poly.pdbx_seq_one_letter_code
_entity_poly.pdbx_strand_id
1 'polypeptide(L)'
;MYITMVYILTEGNAMDNSEKTLDQLVALCKGRGFVYPGSEIYGGLANTWDYGPLGVELKENIKKAWRKKFIQENQYNVGLDSAILMNPQTWVASGHLGGFSDPLMDCCECKTRHRADDLIESFDGTNVAGWSNEEMAAYIKEHNIPCPNCGAHNFTDIRQFNLMFKTFQGVTEDAKDEIYLRPETAQGIFVNFANVQRTTRKKIPFGVAQVGKSFRNEITPGKFIFRVREFEQMELEFFCKPGTDLEWFDYWRSFCRDWLYSLNISKDNLRLRDHDQEELCFYSKATTDFEYKFPFGWGELWGVADRTDYDLTQHIKTSGKNLEYFDQATGEKYVPYVIEPSLGVERLFLALLTEAYDEEVLDEEKNDKRIVMHFHPAIAPFKAAVLPLSKKLNEQAGEVYAMLSKKFNIDYDDAGSIGKRYRRQDEVGTPYCITYDFDSVEDNCVTVRDRDTMEQVRISIDELTKFIEEKVEF
;
A
#
# COMPACT_ATOMS: atom_id res chain seq x y z
N MET A 1 10.64 -31.11 1.10
CA MET A 1 10.24 -31.07 -0.31
C MET A 1 8.90 -30.33 -0.32
N TYR A 2 8.97 -28.99 -0.33
CA TYR A 2 7.77 -28.14 -0.28
C TYR A 2 7.20 -28.09 -1.69
N ILE A 3 6.01 -28.64 -1.87
CA ILE A 3 5.23 -28.51 -3.09
C ILE A 3 4.54 -27.14 -2.99
N THR A 4 5.11 -26.14 -3.64
CA THR A 4 4.46 -24.88 -3.91
C THR A 4 3.30 -25.19 -4.87
N MET A 5 2.08 -25.24 -4.38
CA MET A 5 0.88 -25.27 -5.21
C MET A 5 0.79 -23.92 -5.92
N VAL A 6 1.30 -23.86 -7.14
CA VAL A 6 1.02 -22.77 -8.07
C VAL A 6 -0.45 -22.93 -8.44
N TYR A 7 -1.28 -22.00 -8.02
CA TYR A 7 -2.64 -21.86 -8.53
C TYR A 7 -2.52 -21.49 -10.02
N ILE A 8 -2.73 -22.48 -10.88
CA ILE A 8 -2.95 -22.23 -12.29
C ILE A 8 -4.38 -21.70 -12.38
N LEU A 9 -4.50 -20.38 -12.52
CA LEU A 9 -5.73 -19.78 -13.01
C LEU A 9 -6.00 -20.46 -14.36
N THR A 10 -7.16 -21.09 -14.50
CA THR A 10 -7.63 -21.56 -15.82
C THR A 10 -7.64 -20.36 -16.74
N GLU A 11 -7.14 -20.52 -17.97
CA GLU A 11 -7.12 -19.52 -19.04
C GLU A 11 -8.54 -19.13 -19.48
N GLY A 12 -9.30 -18.51 -18.59
CA GLY A 12 -10.36 -17.57 -18.94
C GLY A 12 -9.64 -16.23 -19.11
N ASN A 13 -9.85 -15.56 -20.24
CA ASN A 13 -9.26 -14.25 -20.51
C ASN A 13 -9.67 -13.26 -19.40
N ALA A 14 -8.88 -13.18 -18.31
CA ALA A 14 -9.05 -12.12 -17.31
C ALA A 14 -8.89 -10.77 -18.00
N MET A 15 -9.70 -9.81 -17.61
CA MET A 15 -9.70 -8.45 -18.17
C MET A 15 -8.32 -7.82 -18.00
N ASP A 16 -7.70 -7.35 -19.11
CA ASP A 16 -6.40 -6.65 -19.02
C ASP A 16 -6.55 -5.36 -18.20
N ASN A 17 -5.54 -5.02 -17.40
CA ASN A 17 -5.57 -3.81 -16.59
C ASN A 17 -5.72 -2.51 -17.42
N SER A 18 -5.34 -2.53 -18.70
CA SER A 18 -5.56 -1.39 -19.61
C SER A 18 -7.03 -1.22 -20.04
N GLU A 19 -7.85 -2.24 -19.88
CA GLU A 19 -9.28 -2.20 -20.16
C GLU A 19 -10.11 -1.76 -18.94
N LYS A 20 -9.53 -1.89 -17.74
CA LYS A 20 -10.15 -1.47 -16.48
C LYS A 20 -10.05 0.04 -16.35
N THR A 21 -11.12 0.68 -15.94
CA THR A 21 -11.13 2.13 -15.69
C THR A 21 -11.07 2.43 -14.19
N LEU A 22 -10.44 3.54 -13.84
CA LEU A 22 -10.44 3.99 -12.44
C LEU A 22 -11.86 4.24 -11.93
N ASP A 23 -12.76 4.73 -12.79
CA ASP A 23 -14.16 4.99 -12.44
C ASP A 23 -14.93 3.72 -12.08
N GLN A 24 -14.69 2.60 -12.78
CA GLN A 24 -15.29 1.30 -12.43
C GLN A 24 -14.86 0.86 -11.03
N LEU A 25 -13.55 0.95 -10.72
CA LEU A 25 -13.01 0.61 -9.39
C LEU A 25 -13.58 1.53 -8.31
N VAL A 26 -13.63 2.84 -8.56
CA VAL A 26 -14.20 3.82 -7.61
C VAL A 26 -15.69 3.53 -7.36
N ALA A 27 -16.45 3.24 -8.41
CA ALA A 27 -17.86 2.90 -8.28
C ALA A 27 -18.09 1.62 -7.46
N LEU A 28 -17.30 0.56 -7.73
CA LEU A 28 -17.31 -0.67 -6.95
C LEU A 28 -16.97 -0.39 -5.48
N CYS A 29 -15.86 0.31 -5.24
CA CYS A 29 -15.39 0.61 -3.88
C CYS A 29 -16.43 1.35 -3.05
N LYS A 30 -17.05 2.38 -3.62
CA LYS A 30 -18.13 3.14 -2.96
C LYS A 30 -19.39 2.28 -2.77
N GLY A 31 -19.79 1.55 -3.80
CA GLY A 31 -21.01 0.74 -3.79
C GLY A 31 -20.95 -0.46 -2.86
N ARG A 32 -19.74 -0.99 -2.58
CA ARG A 32 -19.53 -2.19 -1.76
C ARG A 32 -18.91 -1.91 -0.40
N GLY A 33 -18.54 -0.68 -0.10
CA GLY A 33 -18.02 -0.32 1.21
C GLY A 33 -16.54 -0.62 1.41
N PHE A 34 -15.76 -0.52 0.35
CA PHE A 34 -14.29 -0.53 0.47
C PHE A 34 -13.77 0.87 0.85
N VAL A 35 -14.18 1.90 0.11
CA VAL A 35 -13.70 3.26 0.32
C VAL A 35 -14.82 4.26 0.11
N TYR A 36 -14.93 5.25 0.99
CA TYR A 36 -15.87 6.36 0.90
C TYR A 36 -15.13 7.71 0.81
N PRO A 37 -15.73 8.75 0.21
CA PRO A 37 -15.21 10.11 0.36
C PRO A 37 -15.18 10.53 1.83
N GLY A 38 -14.05 11.03 2.32
CA GLY A 38 -13.94 11.47 3.70
C GLY A 38 -14.86 12.65 4.01
N SER A 39 -15.64 12.57 5.09
CA SER A 39 -16.59 13.61 5.51
C SER A 39 -17.65 13.96 4.45
N GLU A 40 -18.13 12.99 3.70
CA GLU A 40 -19.03 13.16 2.53
C GLU A 40 -20.28 13.97 2.85
N ILE A 41 -20.87 13.80 4.04
CA ILE A 41 -22.08 14.54 4.47
C ILE A 41 -21.90 16.06 4.55
N TYR A 42 -20.64 16.54 4.59
CA TYR A 42 -20.30 17.97 4.58
C TYR A 42 -19.72 18.42 3.19
N GLY A 43 -19.90 17.62 2.14
CA GLY A 43 -19.35 17.90 0.83
C GLY A 43 -17.93 17.33 0.63
N GLY A 44 -17.40 16.61 1.61
CA GLY A 44 -16.09 15.99 1.56
C GLY A 44 -14.92 16.95 1.81
N LEU A 45 -13.75 16.37 1.97
CA LEU A 45 -12.47 17.08 1.94
C LEU A 45 -11.64 16.51 0.78
N ALA A 46 -11.13 17.37 -0.10
CA ALA A 46 -10.46 16.95 -1.33
C ALA A 46 -9.36 15.93 -1.05
N ASN A 47 -9.45 14.78 -1.74
CA ASN A 47 -8.54 13.63 -1.63
C ASN A 47 -8.28 13.13 -0.21
N THR A 48 -9.34 13.13 0.58
CA THR A 48 -9.43 12.45 1.87
C THR A 48 -10.45 11.33 1.73
N TRP A 49 -10.09 10.14 2.17
CA TRP A 49 -10.87 8.94 1.98
C TRP A 49 -10.99 8.16 3.27
N ASP A 50 -12.19 7.64 3.53
CA ASP A 50 -12.47 6.75 4.64
C ASP A 50 -12.52 5.31 4.14
N TYR A 51 -11.93 4.38 4.89
CA TYR A 51 -12.02 2.96 4.58
C TYR A 51 -13.27 2.37 5.24
N GLY A 52 -14.20 1.86 4.42
CA GLY A 52 -15.41 1.24 4.89
C GLY A 52 -15.18 -0.17 5.48
N PRO A 53 -16.25 -0.89 5.83
CA PRO A 53 -16.13 -2.21 6.49
C PRO A 53 -15.28 -3.22 5.72
N LEU A 54 -15.40 -3.29 4.38
CA LEU A 54 -14.55 -4.18 3.57
C LEU A 54 -13.14 -3.62 3.36
N GLY A 55 -13.03 -2.30 3.27
CA GLY A 55 -11.74 -1.64 3.09
C GLY A 55 -10.82 -1.79 4.28
N VAL A 56 -11.34 -1.66 5.50
CA VAL A 56 -10.52 -1.86 6.71
C VAL A 56 -10.04 -3.30 6.83
N GLU A 57 -10.88 -4.28 6.53
CA GLU A 57 -10.49 -5.70 6.58
C GLU A 57 -9.41 -6.03 5.53
N LEU A 58 -9.58 -5.57 4.28
CA LEU A 58 -8.56 -5.76 3.25
C LEU A 58 -7.23 -5.10 3.66
N LYS A 59 -7.29 -3.85 4.15
CA LYS A 59 -6.13 -3.10 4.58
C LYS A 59 -5.39 -3.76 5.75
N GLU A 60 -6.13 -4.25 6.75
CA GLU A 60 -5.54 -4.99 7.89
C GLU A 60 -4.94 -6.33 7.44
N ASN A 61 -5.57 -7.06 6.52
CA ASN A 61 -5.03 -8.31 5.99
C ASN A 61 -3.73 -8.09 5.20
N ILE A 62 -3.64 -7.01 4.40
CA ILE A 62 -2.40 -6.60 3.72
C ILE A 62 -1.28 -6.34 4.73
N LYS A 63 -1.56 -5.54 5.78
CA LYS A 63 -0.58 -5.25 6.83
C LYS A 63 -0.16 -6.50 7.61
N LYS A 64 -1.10 -7.41 7.88
CA LYS A 64 -0.81 -8.71 8.53
C LYS A 64 0.08 -9.58 7.67
N ALA A 65 -0.20 -9.69 6.35
CA ALA A 65 0.63 -10.44 5.41
C ALA A 65 2.06 -9.90 5.36
N TRP A 66 2.21 -8.56 5.28
CA TRP A 66 3.52 -7.92 5.32
C TRP A 66 4.26 -8.18 6.65
N ARG A 67 3.60 -7.99 7.80
CA ARG A 67 4.19 -8.26 9.12
C ARG A 67 4.61 -9.72 9.28
N LYS A 68 3.79 -10.65 8.78
CA LYS A 68 4.15 -12.08 8.77
C LYS A 68 5.46 -12.29 8.01
N LYS A 69 5.54 -11.79 6.79
CA LYS A 69 6.68 -12.04 5.90
C LYS A 69 7.95 -11.28 6.29
N PHE A 70 7.82 -9.98 6.59
CA PHE A 70 8.96 -9.10 6.82
C PHE A 70 9.47 -9.11 8.26
N ILE A 71 8.64 -9.50 9.24
CA ILE A 71 9.02 -9.49 10.66
C ILE A 71 9.00 -10.90 11.25
N GLN A 72 7.84 -11.59 11.19
CA GLN A 72 7.67 -12.85 11.90
C GLN A 72 8.51 -13.99 11.31
N GLU A 73 8.52 -14.13 9.98
CA GLU A 73 9.28 -15.16 9.25
C GLU A 73 10.73 -14.76 8.96
N ASN A 74 11.14 -13.54 9.32
CA ASN A 74 12.46 -13.01 9.06
C ASN A 74 13.29 -12.88 10.34
N GLN A 75 14.38 -13.65 10.43
CA GLN A 75 15.24 -13.67 11.63
C GLN A 75 15.99 -12.37 11.90
N TYR A 76 16.16 -11.51 10.89
CA TYR A 76 16.89 -10.26 11.01
C TYR A 76 16.05 -9.15 11.61
N ASN A 77 14.75 -9.12 11.31
CA ASN A 77 13.91 -7.94 11.52
C ASN A 77 13.20 -7.95 12.88
N VAL A 78 12.89 -6.74 13.35
CA VAL A 78 12.03 -6.49 14.51
C VAL A 78 11.05 -5.38 14.19
N GLY A 79 9.93 -5.32 14.92
CA GLY A 79 8.93 -4.27 14.76
C GLY A 79 9.18 -3.08 15.68
N LEU A 80 8.77 -1.90 15.22
CA LEU A 80 8.70 -0.65 15.97
C LEU A 80 7.38 0.05 15.68
N ASP A 81 6.87 0.80 16.65
CA ASP A 81 5.81 1.78 16.46
C ASP A 81 6.24 3.08 17.13
N SER A 82 6.77 4.01 16.34
CA SER A 82 7.21 5.32 16.80
C SER A 82 6.07 6.34 16.76
N ALA A 83 6.15 7.36 17.62
CA ALA A 83 5.16 8.43 17.68
C ALA A 83 5.10 9.22 16.35
N ILE A 84 3.89 9.68 15.98
CA ILE A 84 3.70 10.60 14.84
C ILE A 84 4.31 11.96 15.15
N LEU A 85 4.09 12.46 16.37
CA LEU A 85 4.62 13.74 16.83
C LEU A 85 6.04 13.50 17.38
N MET A 86 7.02 14.11 16.74
CA MET A 86 8.43 13.99 17.09
C MET A 86 9.04 15.37 17.35
N ASN A 87 10.19 15.39 18.02
CA ASN A 87 10.94 16.61 18.20
C ASN A 87 11.28 17.24 16.84
N PRO A 88 11.01 18.54 16.61
CA PRO A 88 11.28 19.21 15.34
C PRO A 88 12.73 19.09 14.84
N GLN A 89 13.71 18.90 15.75
CA GLN A 89 15.10 18.67 15.39
C GLN A 89 15.31 17.40 14.55
N THR A 90 14.39 16.43 14.64
CA THR A 90 14.39 15.25 13.78
C THR A 90 14.26 15.66 12.31
N TRP A 91 13.38 16.61 12.02
CA TRP A 91 13.11 17.10 10.68
C TRP A 91 14.17 18.09 10.17
N VAL A 92 14.87 18.75 11.08
CA VAL A 92 16.09 19.53 10.76
C VAL A 92 17.21 18.58 10.36
N ALA A 93 17.45 17.54 11.14
CA ALA A 93 18.51 16.55 10.88
C ALA A 93 18.31 15.84 9.54
N SER A 94 17.09 15.37 9.27
CA SER A 94 16.75 14.66 8.03
C SER A 94 16.64 15.57 6.80
N GLY A 95 16.66 16.89 6.96
CA GLY A 95 16.55 17.86 5.86
C GLY A 95 15.13 18.16 5.41
N HIS A 96 14.09 17.55 6.00
CA HIS A 96 12.70 17.76 5.57
C HIS A 96 12.23 19.21 5.72
N LEU A 97 12.66 19.93 6.76
CA LEU A 97 12.28 21.32 6.93
C LEU A 97 12.90 22.24 5.87
N GLY A 98 14.06 21.87 5.34
CA GLY A 98 14.77 22.71 4.36
C GLY A 98 14.52 22.35 2.91
N GLY A 99 14.24 21.07 2.59
CA GLY A 99 14.26 20.57 1.22
C GLY A 99 13.06 19.73 0.78
N PHE A 100 12.13 19.40 1.68
CA PHE A 100 10.95 18.60 1.33
C PHE A 100 9.84 19.51 0.78
N SER A 101 9.99 19.92 -0.48
CA SER A 101 9.12 20.92 -1.11
C SER A 101 8.89 20.63 -2.58
N ASP A 102 7.69 21.01 -3.07
CA ASP A 102 7.32 20.96 -4.48
C ASP A 102 7.50 22.33 -5.15
N PRO A 103 7.97 22.38 -6.42
CA PRO A 103 8.04 23.59 -7.20
C PRO A 103 6.65 23.96 -7.75
N LEU A 104 5.98 24.94 -7.17
CA LEU A 104 4.62 25.32 -7.51
C LEU A 104 4.53 26.60 -8.32
N MET A 105 3.62 26.60 -9.31
CA MET A 105 3.22 27.76 -10.07
C MET A 105 1.71 27.80 -10.27
N ASP A 106 1.13 28.99 -10.35
CA ASP A 106 -0.30 29.19 -10.60
C ASP A 106 -0.51 29.68 -12.03
N CYS A 107 -1.51 29.12 -12.75
CA CYS A 107 -1.95 29.72 -14.03
C CYS A 107 -2.54 31.09 -13.78
N CYS A 108 -2.07 32.12 -14.46
CA CYS A 108 -2.58 33.48 -14.26
C CYS A 108 -4.02 33.69 -14.72
N GLU A 109 -4.53 32.82 -15.61
CA GLU A 109 -5.90 32.92 -16.15
C GLU A 109 -6.91 32.18 -15.31
N CYS A 110 -6.78 30.85 -15.19
CA CYS A 110 -7.76 30.02 -14.46
C CYS A 110 -7.46 29.84 -12.98
N LYS A 111 -6.34 30.37 -12.47
CA LYS A 111 -5.87 30.28 -11.09
C LYS A 111 -5.61 28.85 -10.60
N THR A 112 -5.62 27.88 -11.48
CA THR A 112 -5.28 26.49 -11.13
C THR A 112 -3.80 26.40 -10.80
N ARG A 113 -3.49 25.69 -9.73
CA ARG A 113 -2.12 25.43 -9.27
C ARG A 113 -1.59 24.16 -9.91
N HIS A 114 -0.32 24.21 -10.31
CA HIS A 114 0.40 23.11 -10.92
C HIS A 114 1.78 22.96 -10.29
N ARG A 115 2.32 21.75 -10.32
CA ARG A 115 3.74 21.52 -10.12
C ARG A 115 4.45 21.77 -11.44
N ALA A 116 5.56 22.48 -11.38
CA ALA A 116 6.33 22.83 -12.58
C ALA A 116 6.99 21.60 -13.22
N ASP A 117 7.49 20.70 -12.39
CA ASP A 117 8.04 19.39 -12.80
C ASP A 117 6.97 18.53 -13.51
N ASP A 118 5.79 18.31 -12.89
CA ASP A 118 4.68 17.56 -13.49
C ASP A 118 4.22 18.17 -14.84
N LEU A 119 4.25 19.52 -14.98
CA LEU A 119 3.88 20.20 -16.23
C LEU A 119 4.85 19.85 -17.36
N ILE A 120 6.15 19.84 -17.09
CA ILE A 120 7.19 19.54 -18.09
C ILE A 120 7.13 18.06 -18.45
N GLU A 121 7.14 17.17 -17.46
CA GLU A 121 7.11 15.72 -17.68
C GLU A 121 5.86 15.28 -18.45
N SER A 122 4.69 15.88 -18.13
CA SER A 122 3.43 15.57 -18.83
C SER A 122 3.40 16.09 -20.26
N PHE A 123 4.19 17.13 -20.59
CA PHE A 123 4.21 17.76 -21.91
C PHE A 123 4.97 16.92 -22.93
N ASP A 124 6.17 16.47 -22.60
CA ASP A 124 7.05 15.78 -23.55
C ASP A 124 7.89 14.64 -22.94
N GLY A 125 7.68 14.31 -21.65
CA GLY A 125 8.39 13.25 -20.95
C GLY A 125 9.80 13.64 -20.48
N THR A 126 10.17 14.94 -20.55
CA THR A 126 11.49 15.40 -20.09
C THR A 126 11.62 15.21 -18.58
N ASN A 127 12.65 14.47 -18.15
CA ASN A 127 12.99 14.32 -16.75
C ASN A 127 13.67 15.63 -16.24
N VAL A 128 13.09 16.21 -15.19
CA VAL A 128 13.56 17.46 -14.57
C VAL A 128 14.20 17.26 -13.19
N ALA A 129 14.53 16.04 -12.84
CA ALA A 129 15.19 15.73 -11.57
C ALA A 129 16.48 16.55 -11.43
N GLY A 130 16.63 17.25 -10.30
CA GLY A 130 17.79 18.09 -10.03
C GLY A 130 17.79 19.49 -10.69
N TRP A 131 16.76 19.83 -11.49
CA TRP A 131 16.66 21.16 -12.07
C TRP A 131 16.32 22.24 -11.04
N SER A 132 16.90 23.41 -11.23
CA SER A 132 16.51 24.61 -10.46
C SER A 132 15.14 25.15 -10.91
N ASN A 133 14.54 25.99 -10.06
CA ASN A 133 13.29 26.68 -10.42
C ASN A 133 13.44 27.54 -11.65
N GLU A 134 14.60 28.15 -11.83
CA GLU A 134 14.94 29.01 -12.98
C GLU A 134 15.00 28.20 -14.27
N GLU A 135 15.61 27.00 -14.24
CA GLU A 135 15.68 26.09 -15.39
C GLU A 135 14.29 25.57 -15.79
N MET A 136 13.48 25.14 -14.83
CA MET A 136 12.10 24.71 -15.09
C MET A 136 11.25 25.86 -15.66
N ALA A 137 11.34 27.07 -15.10
CA ALA A 137 10.60 28.25 -15.57
C ALA A 137 11.01 28.66 -16.99
N ALA A 138 12.32 28.59 -17.28
CA ALA A 138 12.85 28.87 -18.61
C ALA A 138 12.33 27.87 -19.65
N TYR A 139 12.35 26.56 -19.29
CA TYR A 139 11.87 25.50 -20.16
C TYR A 139 10.38 25.62 -20.48
N ILE A 140 9.54 25.85 -19.46
CA ILE A 140 8.09 26.05 -19.62
C ILE A 140 7.80 27.18 -20.57
N LYS A 141 8.56 28.28 -20.44
CA LYS A 141 8.41 29.45 -21.30
C LYS A 141 8.92 29.23 -22.74
N GLU A 142 10.09 28.57 -22.89
CA GLU A 142 10.71 28.31 -24.21
C GLU A 142 9.85 27.36 -25.05
N HIS A 143 9.32 26.28 -24.42
CA HIS A 143 8.47 25.29 -25.09
C HIS A 143 6.99 25.69 -25.13
N ASN A 144 6.66 26.90 -24.61
CA ASN A 144 5.31 27.41 -24.60
C ASN A 144 4.28 26.41 -24.06
N ILE A 145 4.61 25.78 -22.91
CA ILE A 145 3.78 24.71 -22.32
C ILE A 145 2.43 25.28 -21.91
N PRO A 146 1.31 24.69 -22.36
CA PRO A 146 -0.03 25.17 -22.02
C PRO A 146 -0.48 24.71 -20.63
N CYS A 147 -1.31 25.49 -19.98
CA CYS A 147 -2.04 25.08 -18.80
C CYS A 147 -3.00 23.92 -19.17
N PRO A 148 -2.90 22.73 -18.53
CA PRO A 148 -3.75 21.59 -18.83
C PRO A 148 -5.25 21.87 -18.61
N ASN A 149 -5.58 22.86 -17.76
CA ASN A 149 -6.96 23.17 -17.40
C ASN A 149 -7.63 24.16 -18.37
N CYS A 150 -6.92 25.16 -18.89
CA CYS A 150 -7.54 26.22 -19.71
C CYS A 150 -6.78 26.53 -21.01
N GLY A 151 -5.64 25.89 -21.27
CA GLY A 151 -4.83 26.13 -22.48
C GLY A 151 -4.00 27.40 -22.47
N ALA A 152 -4.06 28.24 -21.43
CA ALA A 152 -3.26 29.46 -21.33
C ALA A 152 -1.79 29.15 -21.08
N HIS A 153 -0.89 30.06 -21.51
CA HIS A 153 0.57 29.93 -21.41
C HIS A 153 1.20 30.91 -20.40
N ASN A 154 0.39 31.49 -19.54
CA ASN A 154 0.81 32.51 -18.59
C ASN A 154 0.75 31.96 -17.16
N PHE A 155 1.92 31.85 -16.53
CA PHE A 155 2.07 31.32 -15.18
C PHE A 155 2.79 32.30 -14.27
N THR A 156 2.60 32.18 -12.96
CA THR A 156 3.39 32.90 -11.95
C THR A 156 4.80 32.31 -11.87
N ASP A 157 5.69 33.01 -11.16
CA ASP A 157 7.00 32.48 -10.81
C ASP A 157 6.83 31.20 -9.96
N ILE A 158 7.81 30.29 -10.06
CA ILE A 158 7.86 29.05 -9.28
C ILE A 158 8.20 29.37 -7.82
N ARG A 159 7.41 28.81 -6.91
CA ARG A 159 7.61 28.94 -5.46
C ARG A 159 7.75 27.55 -4.85
N GLN A 160 8.72 27.37 -3.97
CA GLN A 160 8.87 26.14 -3.21
C GLN A 160 7.79 26.06 -2.11
N PHE A 161 7.08 24.95 -2.05
CA PHE A 161 6.06 24.69 -1.05
C PHE A 161 6.44 23.46 -0.23
N ASN A 162 6.73 23.67 1.07
CA ASN A 162 7.06 22.57 1.95
C ASN A 162 5.83 21.69 2.22
N LEU A 163 5.99 20.38 2.03
CA LEU A 163 4.91 19.38 2.13
C LEU A 163 4.59 18.94 3.57
N MET A 164 5.32 19.41 4.57
CA MET A 164 5.03 19.01 5.94
C MET A 164 3.80 19.72 6.48
N PHE A 165 2.87 18.96 7.06
CA PHE A 165 1.79 19.52 7.87
C PHE A 165 2.36 20.06 9.19
N LYS A 166 2.04 21.31 9.49
CA LYS A 166 2.47 22.05 10.65
C LYS A 166 1.32 22.19 11.63
N THR A 167 1.60 22.06 12.92
CA THR A 167 0.68 22.31 14.02
C THR A 167 1.45 22.86 15.24
N PHE A 168 0.79 23.07 16.35
CA PHE A 168 1.39 23.63 17.57
C PHE A 168 1.12 22.72 18.77
N GLN A 169 2.09 22.66 19.67
CA GLN A 169 1.96 22.00 20.95
C GLN A 169 1.77 23.04 22.03
N GLY A 170 0.74 22.89 22.87
CA GLY A 170 0.45 23.83 23.94
C GLY A 170 -0.74 24.74 23.63
N VAL A 171 -0.86 25.87 24.39
CA VAL A 171 -2.03 26.77 24.34
C VAL A 171 -1.83 28.01 23.47
N THR A 172 -0.62 28.24 22.99
CA THR A 172 -0.25 29.37 22.12
C THR A 172 0.33 28.90 20.82
N GLU A 173 0.09 29.64 19.73
CA GLU A 173 0.63 29.38 18.40
C GLU A 173 1.97 30.12 18.21
N ASP A 174 2.88 29.96 19.18
CA ASP A 174 4.22 30.54 19.10
C ASP A 174 5.17 29.65 18.27
N ALA A 175 6.13 30.27 17.57
CA ALA A 175 7.12 29.54 16.75
C ALA A 175 7.94 28.48 17.54
N LYS A 176 8.11 28.67 18.86
CA LYS A 176 8.80 27.70 19.75
C LYS A 176 7.98 26.44 20.02
N ASP A 177 6.65 26.51 19.84
CA ASP A 177 5.70 25.43 20.11
C ASP A 177 5.29 24.70 18.82
N GLU A 178 5.93 25.08 17.69
CA GLU A 178 5.68 24.51 16.38
C GLU A 178 6.16 23.06 16.29
N ILE A 179 5.28 22.17 15.88
CA ILE A 179 5.57 20.77 15.61
C ILE A 179 4.98 20.34 14.26
N TYR A 180 5.37 19.18 13.79
CA TYR A 180 4.99 18.68 12.47
C TYR A 180 4.39 17.28 12.56
N LEU A 181 3.42 16.99 11.69
CA LEU A 181 3.01 15.62 11.42
C LEU A 181 4.11 14.97 10.54
N ARG A 182 4.54 13.76 10.92
CA ARG A 182 5.63 13.07 10.19
C ARG A 182 5.25 12.83 8.73
N PRO A 183 6.13 13.15 7.76
CA PRO A 183 5.91 12.89 6.34
C PRO A 183 6.31 11.48 5.91
N GLU A 184 7.01 10.73 6.80
CA GLU A 184 7.46 9.36 6.61
C GLU A 184 7.67 8.66 7.95
N THR A 185 7.71 7.33 7.93
CA THR A 185 7.96 6.53 9.14
C THR A 185 9.44 6.27 9.40
N ALA A 186 10.33 6.44 8.41
CA ALA A 186 11.77 6.15 8.45
C ALA A 186 12.48 6.85 9.62
N GLN A 187 12.25 8.15 9.80
CA GLN A 187 12.97 8.94 10.81
C GLN A 187 12.68 8.46 12.23
N GLY A 188 11.47 7.94 12.48
CA GLY A 188 11.13 7.30 13.74
C GLY A 188 11.98 6.07 14.04
N ILE A 189 12.40 5.36 12.99
CA ILE A 189 13.30 4.20 13.10
C ILE A 189 14.71 4.66 13.40
N PHE A 190 15.25 5.64 12.65
CA PHE A 190 16.62 6.12 12.83
C PHE A 190 16.89 6.69 14.23
N VAL A 191 15.97 7.52 14.75
CA VAL A 191 16.13 8.08 16.11
C VAL A 191 16.05 7.01 17.22
N ASN A 192 15.46 5.85 16.92
CA ASN A 192 15.37 4.71 17.83
C ASN A 192 16.42 3.61 17.58
N PHE A 193 17.32 3.76 16.61
CA PHE A 193 18.33 2.75 16.26
C PHE A 193 19.06 2.20 17.50
N ALA A 194 19.67 3.08 18.29
CA ALA A 194 20.43 2.68 19.49
C ALA A 194 19.54 2.02 20.55
N ASN A 195 18.29 2.46 20.71
CA ASN A 195 17.34 1.86 21.65
C ASN A 195 16.99 0.43 21.23
N VAL A 196 16.64 0.25 19.95
CA VAL A 196 16.27 -1.06 19.40
C VAL A 196 17.46 -2.01 19.48
N GLN A 197 18.63 -1.60 18.98
CA GLN A 197 19.85 -2.42 19.00
C GLN A 197 20.19 -2.89 20.42
N ARG A 198 20.17 -1.98 21.40
CA ARG A 198 20.47 -2.27 22.81
C ARG A 198 19.46 -3.22 23.44
N THR A 199 18.18 -3.01 23.22
CA THR A 199 17.11 -3.79 23.89
C THR A 199 16.90 -5.16 23.26
N THR A 200 17.09 -5.29 21.96
CA THR A 200 16.95 -6.57 21.24
C THR A 200 18.24 -7.35 21.18
N ARG A 201 19.40 -6.70 21.43
CA ARG A 201 20.75 -7.26 21.29
C ARG A 201 21.02 -7.78 19.88
N LYS A 202 20.33 -7.26 18.88
CA LYS A 202 20.56 -7.61 17.47
C LYS A 202 21.96 -7.19 17.03
N LYS A 203 22.56 -8.02 16.20
CA LYS A 203 23.84 -7.75 15.54
C LYS A 203 23.57 -7.35 14.10
N ILE A 204 24.43 -6.54 13.52
CA ILE A 204 24.42 -6.23 12.10
C ILE A 204 24.71 -7.52 11.29
N PRO A 205 23.90 -7.87 10.25
CA PRO A 205 22.78 -7.08 9.74
C PRO A 205 21.48 -7.31 10.53
N PHE A 206 20.68 -6.27 10.70
CA PHE A 206 19.31 -6.39 11.22
C PHE A 206 18.43 -5.25 10.71
N GLY A 207 17.12 -5.49 10.67
CA GLY A 207 16.15 -4.51 10.22
C GLY A 207 15.18 -4.10 11.32
N VAL A 208 14.68 -2.88 11.22
CA VAL A 208 13.59 -2.35 12.05
C VAL A 208 12.45 -1.95 11.12
N ALA A 209 11.28 -2.54 11.33
CA ALA A 209 10.13 -2.42 10.47
C ALA A 209 9.00 -1.69 11.18
N GLN A 210 8.33 -0.80 10.49
CA GLN A 210 7.19 -0.04 11.00
C GLN A 210 6.04 0.00 10.00
N VAL A 211 4.82 -0.13 10.50
CA VAL A 211 3.59 0.24 9.78
C VAL A 211 2.99 1.42 10.52
N GLY A 212 2.80 2.54 9.82
CA GLY A 212 2.29 3.72 10.49
C GLY A 212 1.81 4.81 9.53
N LYS A 213 0.98 5.71 10.07
CA LYS A 213 0.48 6.86 9.31
C LYS A 213 1.57 7.88 9.07
N SER A 214 1.53 8.46 7.85
CA SER A 214 2.33 9.57 7.39
C SER A 214 1.46 10.62 6.71
N PHE A 215 1.94 11.85 6.65
CA PHE A 215 1.15 13.01 6.22
C PHE A 215 1.99 13.89 5.28
N ARG A 216 1.47 14.13 4.08
CA ARG A 216 2.08 15.05 3.12
C ARG A 216 1.04 16.02 2.61
N ASN A 217 1.27 17.31 2.76
CA ASN A 217 0.36 18.35 2.30
C ASN A 217 0.41 18.49 0.77
N GLU A 218 0.09 17.40 0.09
CA GLU A 218 0.08 17.30 -1.36
C GLU A 218 -0.78 18.40 -2.00
N ILE A 219 -0.22 19.08 -3.01
CA ILE A 219 -0.88 20.18 -3.71
C ILE A 219 -1.72 19.66 -4.86
N THR A 220 -1.24 18.62 -5.55
CA THR A 220 -1.95 17.95 -6.64
C THR A 220 -2.32 16.52 -6.29
N PRO A 221 -3.07 16.30 -5.19
CA PRO A 221 -3.53 14.97 -4.85
C PRO A 221 -4.49 14.47 -5.92
N GLY A 222 -4.56 13.16 -6.13
CA GLY A 222 -5.44 12.64 -7.18
C GLY A 222 -5.30 11.15 -7.43
N LYS A 223 -5.94 10.73 -8.52
CA LYS A 223 -5.99 9.33 -8.94
C LYS A 223 -6.52 8.42 -7.81
N PHE A 224 -7.70 8.82 -7.25
CA PHE A 224 -8.34 8.12 -6.14
C PHE A 224 -7.44 8.07 -4.90
N ILE A 225 -7.13 6.88 -4.36
CA ILE A 225 -6.28 6.69 -3.18
C ILE A 225 -4.78 6.60 -3.51
N PHE A 226 -4.37 6.79 -4.77
CA PHE A 226 -2.97 6.69 -5.18
C PHE A 226 -2.09 7.81 -4.61
N ARG A 227 -2.60 9.06 -4.56
CA ARG A 227 -1.90 10.21 -3.97
C ARG A 227 -2.83 10.98 -3.06
N VAL A 228 -2.67 10.78 -1.77
CA VAL A 228 -3.51 11.32 -0.70
C VAL A 228 -2.66 12.04 0.33
N ARG A 229 -3.28 12.89 1.16
CA ARG A 229 -2.56 13.68 2.17
C ARG A 229 -2.28 12.93 3.46
N GLU A 230 -3.08 11.94 3.78
CA GLU A 230 -2.96 11.03 4.92
C GLU A 230 -2.92 9.61 4.39
N PHE A 231 -1.85 8.87 4.70
CA PHE A 231 -1.63 7.50 4.20
C PHE A 231 -0.90 6.67 5.24
N GLU A 232 -0.78 5.37 5.01
CA GLU A 232 0.05 4.47 5.81
C GLU A 232 1.24 3.98 4.98
N GLN A 233 2.42 3.93 5.62
CA GLN A 233 3.60 3.28 5.08
C GLN A 233 3.86 1.97 5.80
N MET A 234 4.32 0.97 5.05
CA MET A 234 5.01 -0.22 5.53
C MET A 234 6.47 -0.05 5.15
N GLU A 235 7.31 0.22 6.11
CA GLU A 235 8.69 0.63 5.90
C GLU A 235 9.65 -0.22 6.73
N LEU A 236 10.76 -0.61 6.12
CA LEU A 236 11.83 -1.36 6.75
C LEU A 236 13.13 -0.60 6.56
N GLU A 237 13.83 -0.31 7.66
CA GLU A 237 15.20 0.17 7.64
C GLU A 237 16.13 -0.98 8.00
N PHE A 238 16.82 -1.52 7.01
CA PHE A 238 17.71 -2.66 7.17
C PHE A 238 19.16 -2.20 7.27
N PHE A 239 19.71 -2.30 8.47
CA PHE A 239 21.06 -1.87 8.80
C PHE A 239 22.09 -2.95 8.45
N CYS A 240 23.08 -2.60 7.63
CA CYS A 240 24.13 -3.51 7.19
C CYS A 240 25.53 -2.90 7.36
N LYS A 241 26.56 -3.74 7.22
CA LYS A 241 27.95 -3.26 7.26
C LYS A 241 28.27 -2.54 5.95
N PRO A 242 28.92 -1.34 6.01
CA PRO A 242 29.42 -0.67 4.82
C PRO A 242 30.25 -1.61 3.92
N GLY A 243 29.98 -1.59 2.62
CA GLY A 243 30.59 -2.49 1.63
C GLY A 243 29.84 -3.81 1.40
N THR A 244 28.78 -4.12 2.16
CA THR A 244 27.86 -5.23 1.91
C THR A 244 26.48 -4.75 1.46
N ASP A 245 26.33 -3.46 1.31
CA ASP A 245 25.09 -2.75 1.02
C ASP A 245 24.45 -3.20 -0.30
N LEU A 246 25.21 -3.29 -1.38
CA LEU A 246 24.67 -3.69 -2.69
C LEU A 246 24.19 -5.15 -2.72
N GLU A 247 24.80 -6.05 -1.96
CA GLU A 247 24.33 -7.44 -1.83
C GLU A 247 22.97 -7.47 -1.10
N TRP A 248 22.82 -6.65 -0.04
CA TRP A 248 21.56 -6.53 0.70
C TRP A 248 20.50 -5.77 -0.09
N PHE A 249 20.89 -4.80 -0.91
CA PHE A 249 19.99 -4.12 -1.84
C PHE A 249 19.36 -5.12 -2.83
N ASP A 250 20.18 -5.94 -3.48
CA ASP A 250 19.70 -6.97 -4.41
C ASP A 250 18.84 -8.03 -3.71
N TYR A 251 19.19 -8.40 -2.47
CA TYR A 251 18.38 -9.31 -1.67
C TYR A 251 16.98 -8.73 -1.41
N TRP A 252 16.89 -7.51 -0.89
CA TRP A 252 15.60 -6.88 -0.58
C TRP A 252 14.78 -6.58 -1.84
N ARG A 253 15.42 -6.14 -2.90
CA ARG A 253 14.77 -5.97 -4.21
C ARG A 253 14.10 -7.26 -4.69
N SER A 254 14.78 -8.38 -4.63
CA SER A 254 14.23 -9.68 -5.01
C SER A 254 13.15 -10.15 -4.04
N PHE A 255 13.37 -9.98 -2.74
CA PHE A 255 12.42 -10.37 -1.69
C PHE A 255 11.09 -9.63 -1.80
N CYS A 256 11.13 -8.30 -2.03
CA CYS A 256 9.94 -7.47 -2.21
C CYS A 256 9.15 -7.87 -3.47
N ARG A 257 9.85 -8.09 -4.60
CA ARG A 257 9.24 -8.57 -5.84
C ARG A 257 8.51 -9.90 -5.64
N ASP A 258 9.17 -10.86 -5.04
CA ASP A 258 8.63 -12.21 -4.87
C ASP A 258 7.44 -12.22 -3.89
N TRP A 259 7.44 -11.31 -2.89
CA TRP A 259 6.30 -11.12 -2.03
C TRP A 259 5.09 -10.52 -2.78
N LEU A 260 5.29 -9.54 -3.67
CA LEU A 260 4.18 -9.01 -4.49
C LEU A 260 3.57 -10.11 -5.38
N TYR A 261 4.40 -10.95 -5.98
CA TYR A 261 3.89 -12.10 -6.75
C TYR A 261 3.09 -13.08 -5.90
N SER A 262 3.48 -13.29 -4.64
CA SER A 262 2.74 -14.14 -3.72
C SER A 262 1.37 -13.59 -3.33
N LEU A 263 1.10 -12.29 -3.58
CA LEU A 263 -0.20 -11.63 -3.42
C LEU A 263 -1.06 -11.68 -4.71
N ASN A 264 -0.67 -12.46 -5.70
CA ASN A 264 -1.28 -12.55 -7.03
C ASN A 264 -1.10 -11.28 -7.90
N ILE A 265 -0.13 -10.43 -7.62
CA ILE A 265 0.26 -9.37 -8.58
C ILE A 265 0.89 -10.04 -9.81
N SER A 266 0.33 -9.78 -10.99
CA SER A 266 0.82 -10.33 -12.26
C SER A 266 2.20 -9.78 -12.60
N LYS A 267 3.05 -10.65 -13.17
CA LYS A 267 4.38 -10.26 -13.67
C LYS A 267 4.30 -9.26 -14.81
N ASP A 268 3.24 -9.33 -15.62
CA ASP A 268 3.03 -8.44 -16.76
C ASP A 268 2.58 -7.03 -16.32
N ASN A 269 2.09 -6.90 -15.10
CA ASN A 269 1.63 -5.65 -14.51
C ASN A 269 2.65 -5.02 -13.54
N LEU A 270 3.82 -5.64 -13.37
CA LEU A 270 4.89 -5.15 -12.49
C LEU A 270 6.21 -5.05 -13.26
N ARG A 271 6.88 -3.91 -13.18
CA ARG A 271 8.23 -3.75 -13.68
C ARG A 271 9.14 -3.08 -12.65
N LEU A 272 10.43 -3.37 -12.72
CA LEU A 272 11.43 -2.74 -11.89
C LEU A 272 12.17 -1.69 -12.73
N ARG A 273 12.28 -0.48 -12.21
CA ARG A 273 12.99 0.64 -12.82
C ARG A 273 14.11 1.07 -11.88
N ASP A 274 15.33 0.82 -12.28
CA ASP A 274 16.50 1.32 -11.57
C ASP A 274 16.69 2.79 -11.93
N HIS A 275 16.99 3.62 -10.91
CA HIS A 275 17.28 5.04 -11.12
C HIS A 275 18.66 5.24 -11.75
N ASP A 276 18.74 6.11 -12.74
CA ASP A 276 20.01 6.58 -13.25
C ASP A 276 20.71 7.48 -12.21
N GLN A 277 22.03 7.60 -12.31
CA GLN A 277 22.84 8.29 -11.30
C GLN A 277 22.44 9.76 -11.10
N GLU A 278 21.86 10.38 -12.12
CA GLU A 278 21.37 11.76 -12.12
C GLU A 278 20.00 11.91 -11.41
N GLU A 279 19.23 10.82 -11.31
CA GLU A 279 17.94 10.76 -10.62
C GLU A 279 18.07 10.44 -9.13
N LEU A 280 19.22 9.87 -8.72
CA LEU A 280 19.41 9.46 -7.32
C LEU A 280 19.30 10.63 -6.38
N CYS A 281 18.51 10.46 -5.32
CA CYS A 281 18.53 11.38 -4.19
C CYS A 281 19.96 11.50 -3.64
N PHE A 282 20.33 12.68 -3.15
CA PHE A 282 21.67 13.00 -2.66
C PHE A 282 22.19 12.08 -1.52
N TYR A 283 21.31 11.34 -0.88
CA TYR A 283 21.60 10.36 0.16
C TYR A 283 21.63 8.91 -0.35
N SER A 284 21.23 8.66 -1.59
CA SER A 284 21.07 7.31 -2.11
C SER A 284 22.22 6.93 -3.05
N LYS A 285 22.70 5.70 -2.88
CA LYS A 285 23.71 5.07 -3.75
C LYS A 285 23.08 4.25 -4.87
N ALA A 286 21.92 3.69 -4.63
CA ALA A 286 21.09 2.95 -5.58
C ALA A 286 19.63 3.03 -5.18
N THR A 287 18.75 3.12 -6.16
CA THR A 287 17.29 3.09 -5.95
C THR A 287 16.63 2.29 -7.07
N THR A 288 15.67 1.45 -6.71
CA THR A 288 14.79 0.76 -7.67
C THR A 288 13.36 1.05 -7.30
N ASP A 289 12.59 1.56 -8.26
CA ASP A 289 11.13 1.64 -8.16
C ASP A 289 10.50 0.37 -8.72
N PHE A 290 9.52 -0.14 -7.99
CA PHE A 290 8.58 -1.13 -8.49
C PHE A 290 7.40 -0.36 -9.05
N GLU A 291 7.26 -0.34 -10.35
CA GLU A 291 6.15 0.32 -11.02
C GLU A 291 5.08 -0.71 -11.35
N TYR A 292 3.82 -0.37 -11.03
CA TYR A 292 2.65 -1.18 -11.33
C TYR A 292 1.79 -0.53 -12.41
N LYS A 293 1.17 -1.34 -13.28
CA LYS A 293 0.28 -0.91 -14.34
C LYS A 293 -1.13 -0.67 -13.79
N PHE A 294 -1.34 0.53 -13.21
CA PHE A 294 -2.66 0.98 -12.77
C PHE A 294 -3.58 1.30 -13.96
N PRO A 295 -4.89 1.49 -13.76
CA PRO A 295 -5.82 1.88 -14.84
C PRO A 295 -5.47 3.21 -15.54
N PHE A 296 -4.69 4.05 -14.88
CA PHE A 296 -4.21 5.34 -15.41
C PHE A 296 -2.76 5.27 -15.97
N GLY A 297 -2.21 4.08 -16.14
CA GLY A 297 -0.84 3.85 -16.62
C GLY A 297 0.12 3.41 -15.52
N TRP A 298 1.41 3.35 -15.87
CA TRP A 298 2.46 2.98 -14.93
C TRP A 298 2.61 3.99 -13.81
N GLY A 299 2.78 3.52 -12.60
CA GLY A 299 2.98 4.34 -11.43
C GLY A 299 3.79 3.60 -10.37
N GLU A 300 4.57 4.35 -9.61
CA GLU A 300 5.38 3.82 -8.52
C GLU A 300 4.49 3.18 -7.45
N LEU A 301 4.73 1.90 -7.18
CA LEU A 301 4.08 1.12 -6.13
C LEU A 301 4.96 1.04 -4.89
N TRP A 302 6.25 0.77 -5.06
CA TRP A 302 7.20 0.49 -3.99
C TRP A 302 8.58 1.00 -4.35
N GLY A 303 9.31 1.60 -3.42
CA GLY A 303 10.71 1.97 -3.57
C GLY A 303 11.63 1.09 -2.72
N VAL A 304 12.77 0.71 -3.25
CA VAL A 304 13.89 0.13 -2.49
C VAL A 304 15.11 1.01 -2.72
N ALA A 305 15.68 1.57 -1.65
CA ALA A 305 16.83 2.48 -1.73
C ALA A 305 17.99 2.02 -0.85
N ASP A 306 19.21 2.18 -1.33
CA ASP A 306 20.44 2.16 -0.52
C ASP A 306 20.72 3.60 -0.06
N ARG A 307 20.40 3.90 1.19
CA ARG A 307 20.51 5.24 1.82
C ARG A 307 21.90 5.51 2.39
N THR A 308 22.83 4.57 2.25
CA THR A 308 24.16 4.64 2.87
C THR A 308 24.08 4.86 4.40
N ASP A 309 24.99 5.61 5.00
CA ASP A 309 24.97 6.01 6.41
C ASP A 309 24.35 7.40 6.64
N TYR A 310 23.72 7.95 5.62
CA TYR A 310 23.33 9.37 5.60
C TYR A 310 22.49 9.76 6.82
N ASP A 311 21.35 9.08 7.04
CA ASP A 311 20.40 9.46 8.09
C ASP A 311 21.01 9.36 9.49
N LEU A 312 21.66 8.25 9.82
CA LEU A 312 22.31 8.07 11.11
C LEU A 312 23.41 9.14 11.32
N THR A 313 24.18 9.44 10.28
CA THR A 313 25.22 10.48 10.32
C THR A 313 24.64 11.88 10.55
N GLN A 314 23.51 12.22 9.91
CA GLN A 314 22.83 13.51 10.14
C GLN A 314 22.28 13.61 11.58
N HIS A 315 21.70 12.52 12.10
CA HIS A 315 21.25 12.48 13.49
C HIS A 315 22.42 12.57 14.49
N ILE A 316 23.56 11.94 14.22
CA ILE A 316 24.79 12.12 15.03
C ILE A 316 25.20 13.59 15.06
N LYS A 317 25.32 14.22 13.89
CA LYS A 317 25.75 15.63 13.77
C LYS A 317 24.81 16.60 14.50
N THR A 318 23.51 16.40 14.36
CA THR A 318 22.48 17.30 14.91
C THR A 318 22.30 17.09 16.42
N SER A 319 22.28 15.85 16.89
CA SER A 319 21.99 15.51 18.29
C SER A 319 23.25 15.45 19.17
N GLY A 320 24.43 15.26 18.59
CA GLY A 320 25.66 14.97 19.31
C GLY A 320 25.69 13.58 19.96
N LYS A 321 24.71 12.70 19.66
CA LYS A 321 24.64 11.34 20.21
C LYS A 321 25.36 10.37 19.29
N ASN A 322 26.08 9.40 19.88
CA ASN A 322 26.73 8.35 19.10
C ASN A 322 25.72 7.29 18.66
N LEU A 323 25.60 7.07 17.35
CA LEU A 323 24.80 6.01 16.71
C LEU A 323 25.70 5.01 15.95
N GLU A 324 27.01 5.00 16.20
CA GLU A 324 27.91 3.99 15.66
C GLU A 324 27.57 2.60 16.22
N TYR A 325 27.68 1.60 15.39
CA TYR A 325 27.66 0.20 15.80
C TYR A 325 29.07 -0.25 16.17
N PHE A 326 29.17 -0.96 17.29
CA PHE A 326 30.41 -1.62 17.69
C PHE A 326 30.31 -3.13 17.44
N ASP A 327 31.09 -3.62 16.49
CA ASP A 327 31.16 -5.04 16.20
C ASP A 327 32.15 -5.72 17.19
N GLN A 328 31.57 -6.46 18.13
CA GLN A 328 32.35 -7.17 19.15
C GLN A 328 33.25 -8.28 18.59
N ALA A 329 32.91 -8.82 17.41
CA ALA A 329 33.66 -9.91 16.80
C ALA A 329 34.96 -9.41 16.14
N THR A 330 34.92 -8.23 15.52
CA THR A 330 36.03 -7.63 14.80
C THR A 330 36.73 -6.50 15.59
N GLY A 331 36.04 -5.93 16.59
CA GLY A 331 36.48 -4.75 17.32
C GLY A 331 36.31 -3.43 16.54
N GLU A 332 35.69 -3.47 15.38
CA GLU A 332 35.45 -2.30 14.52
C GLU A 332 34.27 -1.46 14.99
N LYS A 333 34.37 -0.16 14.74
CA LYS A 333 33.24 0.78 14.89
C LYS A 333 32.93 1.41 13.56
N TYR A 334 31.65 1.50 13.22
CA TYR A 334 31.16 2.15 11.99
C TYR A 334 29.73 2.62 12.15
N VAL A 335 29.34 3.60 11.34
CA VAL A 335 27.93 3.93 11.13
C VAL A 335 27.37 2.96 10.09
N PRO A 336 26.31 2.19 10.41
CA PRO A 336 25.75 1.23 9.47
C PRO A 336 25.22 1.91 8.21
N TYR A 337 25.29 1.21 7.08
CA TYR A 337 24.52 1.54 5.88
C TYR A 337 23.11 0.99 5.99
N VAL A 338 22.19 1.58 5.25
CA VAL A 338 20.77 1.30 5.36
C VAL A 338 20.17 0.97 4.01
N ILE A 339 19.46 -0.15 3.93
CA ILE A 339 18.61 -0.48 2.79
C ILE A 339 17.16 -0.29 3.23
N GLU A 340 16.42 0.52 2.49
CA GLU A 340 15.05 0.93 2.77
C GLU A 340 14.07 0.38 1.72
N PRO A 341 13.35 -0.70 1.97
CA PRO A 341 12.09 -1.00 1.30
C PRO A 341 10.94 -0.18 1.90
N SER A 342 10.36 0.75 1.13
CA SER A 342 9.26 1.63 1.57
C SER A 342 8.05 1.53 0.65
N LEU A 343 6.90 1.10 1.19
CA LEU A 343 5.66 0.82 0.48
C LEU A 343 4.48 1.58 1.08
N GLY A 344 3.75 2.32 0.23
CA GLY A 344 2.48 2.92 0.60
C GLY A 344 1.35 1.88 0.63
N VAL A 345 0.67 1.73 1.77
CA VAL A 345 -0.45 0.76 1.91
C VAL A 345 -1.57 1.07 0.93
N GLU A 346 -1.89 2.35 0.73
CA GLU A 346 -2.94 2.82 -0.18
C GLU A 346 -2.65 2.47 -1.64
N ARG A 347 -1.38 2.58 -2.06
CA ARG A 347 -0.96 2.20 -3.41
C ARG A 347 -1.07 0.69 -3.63
N LEU A 348 -0.62 -0.12 -2.67
CA LEU A 348 -0.77 -1.58 -2.75
C LEU A 348 -2.25 -1.99 -2.70
N PHE A 349 -3.05 -1.35 -1.85
CA PHE A 349 -4.49 -1.58 -1.80
C PHE A 349 -5.14 -1.32 -3.18
N LEU A 350 -4.81 -0.21 -3.85
CA LEU A 350 -5.30 0.09 -5.19
C LEU A 350 -4.79 -0.91 -6.23
N ALA A 351 -3.51 -1.32 -6.16
CA ALA A 351 -2.95 -2.32 -7.06
C ALA A 351 -3.69 -3.66 -6.92
N LEU A 352 -3.94 -4.11 -5.69
CA LEU A 352 -4.66 -5.35 -5.41
C LEU A 352 -6.13 -5.29 -5.83
N LEU A 353 -6.80 -4.13 -5.69
CA LEU A 353 -8.14 -3.92 -6.24
C LEU A 353 -8.13 -4.03 -7.77
N THR A 354 -7.13 -3.40 -8.42
CA THR A 354 -7.00 -3.40 -9.87
C THR A 354 -6.73 -4.81 -10.39
N GLU A 355 -5.83 -5.54 -9.74
CA GLU A 355 -5.49 -6.92 -10.13
C GLU A 355 -6.69 -7.86 -9.96
N ALA A 356 -7.43 -7.70 -8.85
CA ALA A 356 -8.53 -8.59 -8.49
C ALA A 356 -9.82 -8.35 -9.28
N TYR A 357 -10.04 -7.14 -9.82
CA TYR A 357 -11.28 -6.80 -10.52
C TYR A 357 -11.40 -7.51 -11.85
N ASP A 358 -12.54 -8.17 -12.09
CA ASP A 358 -12.87 -8.77 -13.38
C ASP A 358 -14.37 -8.69 -13.67
N GLU A 359 -14.74 -8.64 -14.97
CA GLU A 359 -16.10 -8.72 -15.50
C GLU A 359 -16.22 -9.96 -16.37
N GLU A 360 -16.64 -11.06 -15.79
CA GLU A 360 -16.79 -12.33 -16.50
C GLU A 360 -18.15 -12.43 -17.23
N VAL A 361 -18.13 -12.88 -18.48
CA VAL A 361 -19.33 -13.21 -19.26
C VAL A 361 -19.66 -14.67 -19.03
N LEU A 362 -20.79 -14.95 -18.38
CA LEU A 362 -21.25 -16.32 -18.10
C LEU A 362 -22.12 -16.89 -19.20
N ASP A 363 -22.91 -16.05 -19.90
CA ASP A 363 -23.79 -16.44 -21.00
C ASP A 363 -23.91 -15.25 -21.96
N GLU A 364 -23.25 -15.37 -23.13
CA GLU A 364 -23.28 -14.33 -24.16
C GLU A 364 -24.68 -14.07 -24.73
N GLU A 365 -25.50 -15.14 -24.93
CA GLU A 365 -26.81 -15.04 -25.50
C GLU A 365 -27.80 -14.29 -24.58
N LYS A 366 -27.65 -14.46 -23.27
CA LYS A 366 -28.45 -13.78 -22.24
C LYS A 366 -27.85 -12.50 -21.75
N ASN A 367 -26.61 -12.16 -22.20
CA ASN A 367 -25.84 -11.05 -21.68
C ASN A 367 -25.70 -11.13 -20.13
N ASP A 368 -25.53 -12.37 -19.61
CA ASP A 368 -25.32 -12.60 -18.18
C ASP A 368 -23.85 -12.43 -17.84
N LYS A 369 -23.56 -11.38 -17.07
CA LYS A 369 -22.21 -11.04 -16.61
C LYS A 369 -22.15 -11.09 -15.09
N ARG A 370 -20.97 -11.37 -14.55
CA ARG A 370 -20.67 -11.17 -13.13
C ARG A 370 -19.45 -10.26 -12.94
N ILE A 371 -19.53 -9.37 -11.97
CA ILE A 371 -18.34 -8.71 -11.42
C ILE A 371 -17.78 -9.61 -10.35
N VAL A 372 -16.49 -9.83 -10.37
CA VAL A 372 -15.80 -10.66 -9.38
C VAL A 372 -14.48 -10.00 -8.96
N MET A 373 -14.17 -10.11 -7.67
CA MET A 373 -12.89 -9.67 -7.10
C MET A 373 -12.03 -10.89 -6.76
N HIS A 374 -11.05 -11.21 -7.59
CA HIS A 374 -10.15 -12.36 -7.45
C HIS A 374 -9.04 -12.14 -6.44
N PHE A 375 -9.36 -11.65 -5.24
CA PHE A 375 -8.36 -11.51 -4.17
C PHE A 375 -7.75 -12.85 -3.80
N HIS A 376 -6.43 -12.85 -3.53
CA HIS A 376 -5.82 -13.98 -2.84
C HIS A 376 -6.59 -14.26 -1.55
N PRO A 377 -6.98 -15.53 -1.26
CA PRO A 377 -7.84 -15.85 -0.11
C PRO A 377 -7.32 -15.30 1.23
N ALA A 378 -6.00 -15.28 1.42
CA ALA A 378 -5.40 -14.76 2.65
C ALA A 378 -5.65 -13.26 2.88
N ILE A 379 -5.82 -12.44 1.82
CA ILE A 379 -6.07 -11.00 1.96
C ILE A 379 -7.54 -10.61 1.75
N ALA A 380 -8.39 -11.51 1.25
CA ALA A 380 -9.82 -11.24 1.06
C ALA A 380 -10.47 -10.71 2.36
N PRO A 381 -11.37 -9.70 2.27
CA PRO A 381 -12.04 -9.13 3.45
C PRO A 381 -12.75 -10.18 4.30
N PHE A 382 -13.61 -10.97 3.67
CA PHE A 382 -14.20 -12.17 4.28
C PHE A 382 -13.48 -13.42 3.79
N LYS A 383 -13.25 -14.36 4.69
CA LYS A 383 -12.64 -15.66 4.34
C LYS A 383 -13.65 -16.66 3.80
N ALA A 384 -14.88 -16.54 4.25
CA ALA A 384 -16.02 -17.26 3.72
C ALA A 384 -17.33 -16.52 4.05
N ALA A 385 -18.42 -16.95 3.42
CA ALA A 385 -19.76 -16.48 3.73
C ALA A 385 -20.69 -17.67 3.98
N VAL A 386 -21.51 -17.62 5.04
CA VAL A 386 -22.52 -18.64 5.34
C VAL A 386 -23.86 -18.21 4.79
N LEU A 387 -24.43 -19.04 3.90
CA LEU A 387 -25.61 -18.74 3.11
C LEU A 387 -26.66 -19.83 3.33
N PRO A 388 -27.64 -19.67 4.25
CA PRO A 388 -28.70 -20.66 4.44
C PRO A 388 -29.58 -20.74 3.17
N LEU A 389 -29.78 -21.93 2.61
CA LEU A 389 -30.61 -22.09 1.39
C LEU A 389 -32.05 -21.58 1.58
N SER A 390 -32.57 -21.68 2.78
CA SER A 390 -33.91 -21.23 3.17
C SER A 390 -33.86 -20.57 4.55
N LYS A 391 -34.72 -19.58 4.81
CA LYS A 391 -34.88 -18.95 6.14
C LYS A 391 -35.24 -19.95 7.25
N LYS A 392 -35.78 -21.11 6.91
CA LYS A 392 -36.04 -22.18 7.87
C LYS A 392 -34.79 -22.81 8.45
N LEU A 393 -33.65 -22.59 7.79
CA LEU A 393 -32.34 -23.14 8.17
C LEU A 393 -31.44 -22.10 8.86
N ASN A 394 -31.97 -20.89 9.14
CA ASN A 394 -31.18 -19.79 9.69
C ASN A 394 -30.56 -20.12 11.05
N GLU A 395 -31.25 -20.89 11.90
CA GLU A 395 -30.74 -21.27 13.22
C GLU A 395 -29.48 -22.13 13.08
N GLN A 396 -29.54 -23.22 12.33
CA GLN A 396 -28.43 -24.13 12.12
C GLN A 396 -27.26 -23.48 11.33
N ALA A 397 -27.59 -22.72 10.29
CA ALA A 397 -26.58 -21.92 9.56
C ALA A 397 -25.90 -20.89 10.47
N GLY A 398 -26.67 -20.32 11.41
CA GLY A 398 -26.14 -19.43 12.45
C GLY A 398 -25.12 -20.12 13.39
N GLU A 399 -25.30 -21.41 13.68
CA GLU A 399 -24.34 -22.20 14.45
C GLU A 399 -23.04 -22.39 13.67
N VAL A 400 -23.12 -22.67 12.37
CA VAL A 400 -21.94 -22.76 11.48
C VAL A 400 -21.20 -21.43 11.42
N TYR A 401 -21.92 -20.32 11.25
CA TYR A 401 -21.35 -18.97 11.32
C TYR A 401 -20.66 -18.72 12.67
N ALA A 402 -21.33 -19.01 13.79
CA ALA A 402 -20.78 -18.79 15.12
C ALA A 402 -19.53 -19.65 15.41
N MET A 403 -19.44 -20.82 14.80
CA MET A 403 -18.26 -21.68 14.88
C MET A 403 -17.07 -21.05 14.12
N LEU A 404 -17.27 -20.67 12.86
CA LEU A 404 -16.22 -20.16 12.00
C LEU A 404 -15.76 -18.76 12.39
N SER A 405 -16.68 -17.88 12.84
CA SER A 405 -16.39 -16.50 13.22
C SER A 405 -15.44 -16.37 14.43
N LYS A 406 -15.21 -17.46 15.19
CA LYS A 406 -14.19 -17.49 16.23
C LYS A 406 -12.76 -17.43 15.72
N LYS A 407 -12.53 -17.80 14.45
CA LYS A 407 -11.20 -17.84 13.82
C LYS A 407 -11.04 -16.92 12.65
N PHE A 408 -12.12 -16.66 11.90
CA PHE A 408 -12.08 -15.96 10.62
C PHE A 408 -13.10 -14.82 10.59
N ASN A 409 -12.84 -13.82 9.75
CA ASN A 409 -13.86 -12.85 9.38
C ASN A 409 -14.80 -13.50 8.36
N ILE A 410 -16.05 -13.73 8.75
CA ILE A 410 -17.08 -14.46 8.00
C ILE A 410 -18.29 -13.56 7.79
N ASP A 411 -18.83 -13.57 6.57
CA ASP A 411 -20.12 -12.94 6.29
C ASP A 411 -21.29 -13.92 6.48
N TYR A 412 -22.49 -13.37 6.72
CA TYR A 412 -23.74 -14.12 6.81
C TYR A 412 -24.82 -13.43 6.00
N ASP A 413 -25.38 -14.09 4.99
CA ASP A 413 -26.39 -13.49 4.13
C ASP A 413 -27.57 -14.46 3.88
N ASP A 414 -28.76 -14.06 4.33
CA ASP A 414 -30.02 -14.76 4.13
C ASP A 414 -31.02 -14.00 3.23
N ALA A 415 -30.59 -12.89 2.60
CA ALA A 415 -31.42 -11.99 1.87
C ALA A 415 -31.53 -12.31 0.36
N GLY A 416 -32.72 -12.58 -0.15
CA GLY A 416 -33.00 -12.88 -1.55
C GLY A 416 -32.68 -14.32 -1.96
N SER A 417 -32.55 -14.59 -3.26
CA SER A 417 -32.23 -15.92 -3.79
C SER A 417 -30.75 -16.27 -3.59
N ILE A 418 -30.42 -17.56 -3.51
CA ILE A 418 -29.05 -18.03 -3.34
C ILE A 418 -28.12 -17.53 -4.45
N GLY A 419 -28.58 -17.50 -5.71
CA GLY A 419 -27.78 -16.98 -6.82
C GLY A 419 -27.41 -15.50 -6.66
N LYS A 420 -28.35 -14.66 -6.14
CA LYS A 420 -28.06 -13.24 -5.86
C LYS A 420 -27.06 -13.08 -4.72
N ARG A 421 -27.08 -13.98 -3.73
CA ARG A 421 -26.11 -13.97 -2.62
C ARG A 421 -24.72 -14.36 -3.10
N TYR A 422 -24.59 -15.39 -3.95
CA TYR A 422 -23.30 -15.71 -4.58
C TYR A 422 -22.74 -14.52 -5.35
N ARG A 423 -23.56 -13.83 -6.16
CA ARG A 423 -23.12 -12.63 -6.90
C ARG A 423 -22.58 -11.54 -5.98
N ARG A 424 -23.27 -11.27 -4.85
CA ARG A 424 -22.79 -10.29 -3.87
C ARG A 424 -21.45 -10.69 -3.26
N GLN A 425 -21.24 -11.97 -2.98
CA GLN A 425 -19.99 -12.48 -2.43
C GLN A 425 -18.87 -12.46 -3.50
N ASP A 426 -19.16 -12.76 -4.75
CA ASP A 426 -18.22 -12.62 -5.87
C ASP A 426 -17.74 -11.16 -6.00
N GLU A 427 -18.67 -10.18 -5.95
CA GLU A 427 -18.37 -8.75 -6.05
C GLU A 427 -17.53 -8.18 -4.89
N VAL A 428 -17.55 -8.78 -3.72
CA VAL A 428 -16.73 -8.37 -2.57
C VAL A 428 -15.49 -9.23 -2.39
N GLY A 429 -15.35 -10.27 -3.23
CA GLY A 429 -14.16 -11.11 -3.30
C GLY A 429 -14.07 -12.17 -2.22
N THR A 430 -15.18 -12.62 -1.65
CA THR A 430 -15.22 -13.74 -0.71
C THR A 430 -14.86 -15.05 -1.41
N PRO A 431 -13.75 -15.73 -1.02
CA PRO A 431 -13.27 -16.90 -1.77
C PRO A 431 -14.17 -18.12 -1.65
N TYR A 432 -14.87 -18.30 -0.52
CA TYR A 432 -15.68 -19.49 -0.28
C TYR A 432 -17.08 -19.13 0.21
N CYS A 433 -18.12 -19.67 -0.49
CA CYS A 433 -19.50 -19.56 -0.06
C CYS A 433 -19.98 -20.90 0.49
N ILE A 434 -20.40 -20.91 1.75
CA ILE A 434 -20.85 -22.08 2.49
C ILE A 434 -22.37 -22.10 2.51
N THR A 435 -22.99 -22.99 1.74
CA THR A 435 -24.44 -23.15 1.71
C THR A 435 -24.88 -24.24 2.68
N TYR A 436 -25.69 -23.85 3.66
CA TYR A 436 -26.40 -24.78 4.53
C TYR A 436 -27.75 -25.08 3.88
N ASP A 437 -27.98 -26.33 3.48
CA ASP A 437 -29.16 -26.80 2.77
C ASP A 437 -29.99 -27.80 3.60
N PHE A 438 -31.05 -28.38 3.02
CA PHE A 438 -31.89 -29.30 3.74
C PHE A 438 -31.20 -30.65 4.01
N ASP A 439 -30.30 -31.08 3.11
CA ASP A 439 -29.54 -32.33 3.29
C ASP A 439 -28.51 -32.15 4.42
N SER A 440 -28.07 -30.91 4.69
CA SER A 440 -27.14 -30.59 5.80
C SER A 440 -27.68 -30.98 7.18
N VAL A 441 -29.02 -31.00 7.32
CA VAL A 441 -29.69 -31.41 8.56
C VAL A 441 -29.53 -32.93 8.80
N GLU A 442 -29.43 -33.69 7.72
CA GLU A 442 -29.38 -35.17 7.79
C GLU A 442 -27.93 -35.68 7.81
N ASP A 443 -27.03 -35.11 7.03
CA ASP A 443 -25.67 -35.61 6.79
C ASP A 443 -24.56 -34.84 7.53
N ASN A 444 -24.90 -33.77 8.25
CA ASN A 444 -23.95 -32.88 8.93
C ASN A 444 -22.87 -32.33 8.00
N CYS A 445 -23.22 -32.11 6.72
CA CYS A 445 -22.32 -31.55 5.71
C CYS A 445 -22.90 -30.25 5.13
N VAL A 446 -22.04 -29.41 4.58
CA VAL A 446 -22.42 -28.18 3.86
C VAL A 446 -21.84 -28.18 2.45
N THR A 447 -22.45 -27.44 1.55
CA THR A 447 -21.89 -27.23 0.22
C THR A 447 -21.00 -25.99 0.22
N VAL A 448 -19.73 -26.14 -0.13
CA VAL A 448 -18.77 -25.05 -0.26
C VAL A 448 -18.55 -24.77 -1.74
N ARG A 449 -18.87 -23.53 -2.17
CA ARG A 449 -18.62 -23.05 -3.52
C ARG A 449 -17.33 -22.22 -3.53
N ASP A 450 -16.42 -22.56 -4.43
CA ASP A 450 -15.26 -21.75 -4.75
C ASP A 450 -15.66 -20.56 -5.66
N ARG A 451 -15.16 -19.36 -5.36
CA ARG A 451 -15.47 -18.13 -6.10
C ARG A 451 -14.94 -18.18 -7.54
N ASP A 452 -13.71 -18.64 -7.70
CA ASP A 452 -12.96 -18.52 -8.95
C ASP A 452 -13.41 -19.60 -9.97
N THR A 453 -13.53 -20.83 -9.52
CA THR A 453 -13.94 -21.96 -10.38
C THR A 453 -15.46 -22.16 -10.44
N MET A 454 -16.22 -21.61 -9.49
CA MET A 454 -17.64 -21.88 -9.23
C MET A 454 -17.96 -23.34 -8.90
N GLU A 455 -16.93 -24.19 -8.77
CA GLU A 455 -17.12 -25.59 -8.35
C GLU A 455 -17.66 -25.67 -6.93
N GLN A 456 -18.41 -26.72 -6.68
CA GLN A 456 -19.05 -26.97 -5.38
C GLN A 456 -18.63 -28.33 -4.86
N VAL A 457 -18.22 -28.35 -3.61
CA VAL A 457 -17.82 -29.58 -2.90
C VAL A 457 -18.65 -29.73 -1.62
N ARG A 458 -18.95 -30.97 -1.26
CA ARG A 458 -19.65 -31.29 0.01
C ARG A 458 -18.62 -31.56 1.09
N ILE A 459 -18.71 -30.86 2.22
CA ILE A 459 -17.71 -30.93 3.30
C ILE A 459 -18.44 -31.10 4.64
N SER A 460 -17.95 -31.99 5.50
CA SER A 460 -18.44 -32.11 6.86
C SER A 460 -18.23 -30.83 7.66
N ILE A 461 -19.23 -30.43 8.45
CA ILE A 461 -19.14 -29.25 9.32
C ILE A 461 -17.95 -29.35 10.28
N ASP A 462 -17.63 -30.55 10.75
CA ASP A 462 -16.51 -30.80 11.67
C ASP A 462 -15.13 -30.54 11.02
N GLU A 463 -15.01 -30.71 9.69
CA GLU A 463 -13.78 -30.46 8.92
C GLU A 463 -13.68 -29.05 8.35
N LEU A 464 -14.79 -28.31 8.35
CA LEU A 464 -14.91 -27.02 7.65
C LEU A 464 -13.92 -25.97 8.13
N THR A 465 -13.68 -25.89 9.44
CA THR A 465 -12.70 -24.95 10.00
C THR A 465 -11.30 -25.21 9.47
N LYS A 466 -10.90 -26.49 9.44
CA LYS A 466 -9.59 -26.90 8.93
C LYS A 466 -9.48 -26.64 7.42
N PHE A 467 -10.53 -26.94 6.67
CA PHE A 467 -10.60 -26.69 5.23
C PHE A 467 -10.36 -25.21 4.93
N ILE A 468 -11.06 -24.28 5.62
CA ILE A 468 -10.87 -22.84 5.42
C ILE A 468 -9.46 -22.42 5.85
N GLU A 469 -8.96 -22.91 6.99
CA GLU A 469 -7.63 -22.57 7.52
C GLU A 469 -6.52 -22.88 6.49
N GLU A 470 -6.55 -24.08 5.90
CA GLU A 470 -5.57 -24.51 4.88
C GLU A 470 -5.63 -23.69 3.58
N LYS A 471 -6.80 -23.10 3.28
CA LYS A 471 -7.01 -22.33 2.04
C LYS A 471 -6.74 -20.85 2.17
N VAL A 472 -6.84 -20.29 3.38
CA VAL A 472 -6.65 -18.86 3.63
C VAL A 472 -5.30 -18.54 4.29
N GLU A 473 -4.45 -19.54 4.52
CA GLU A 473 -3.10 -19.33 5.03
C GLU A 473 -2.22 -18.64 3.98
N PHE A 474 -1.35 -17.75 4.49
CA PHE A 474 -0.44 -16.94 3.65
C PHE A 474 0.97 -17.54 3.66
#